data_a407d646374792538535a20742f0ac13
#
_entry.id   a407d646374792538535a20742f0ac13
#
_cell.length_a   1.000
_cell.length_b   1.000
_cell.length_c   1.000
_cell.angle_alpha   90.00
_cell.angle_beta   90.00
_cell.angle_gamma   90.00
#
_symmetry.space_group_name_H-M   'P 1'
#
loop_
_entity.id
_entity.type
_entity.pdbx_description
1 polymer ?
#
loop_
_entity_poly.entity_id
_entity_poly.type
_entity_poly.pdbx_seq_one_letter_code
_entity_poly.pdbx_strand_id
1 'polypeptide(L)'
;MTTSFTDMGLCEQLLKRLAELKISTPTAIQNKIIPQAMHTRQPDLIGCAPTGTGKTLAFGLPLLMHLKNQPQAHALVIVPTRELAAQVLKQLRSLSSLPSALLIGGEAMSKQLRQLDKSPRLIVGTPGRINDHLERKTLSLKSSNFLVLDETDRMLDLGFSVQINRIIPQMHPQ
;
A
#
# COMPACT_ATOMS: atom_id res chain seq x y z
N MET A 1 10.71 -14.81 22.35
CA MET A 1 9.24 -15.01 22.37
C MET A 1 8.73 -14.77 20.97
N THR A 2 8.06 -15.74 20.36
CA THR A 2 7.46 -15.60 19.03
C THR A 2 6.21 -14.75 19.20
N THR A 3 6.25 -13.49 18.76
CA THR A 3 5.10 -12.59 18.79
C THR A 3 4.04 -13.11 17.82
N SER A 4 2.79 -13.20 18.25
CA SER A 4 1.66 -13.60 17.42
C SER A 4 1.07 -12.37 16.72
N PHE A 5 0.36 -12.56 15.59
CA PHE A 5 -0.43 -11.48 14.99
C PHE A 5 -1.50 -10.90 15.95
N THR A 6 -2.01 -11.70 16.88
CA THR A 6 -2.95 -11.25 17.93
C THR A 6 -2.33 -10.20 18.84
N ASP A 7 -1.02 -10.28 19.08
CA ASP A 7 -0.31 -9.38 20.00
C ASP A 7 0.06 -8.04 19.33
N MET A 8 -0.19 -7.90 18.03
CA MET A 8 0.18 -6.73 17.22
C MET A 8 -0.93 -5.66 17.14
N GLY A 9 -2.06 -5.83 17.82
CA GLY A 9 -3.15 -4.87 17.79
C GLY A 9 -3.99 -4.89 16.51
N LEU A 10 -3.93 -5.96 15.71
CA LEU A 10 -4.74 -6.12 14.52
C LEU A 10 -6.19 -6.39 14.88
N CYS A 11 -7.13 -5.88 14.09
CA CYS A 11 -8.54 -6.14 14.30
C CYS A 11 -8.93 -7.60 13.98
N GLU A 12 -9.98 -8.07 14.63
CA GLU A 12 -10.50 -9.44 14.49
C GLU A 12 -10.73 -9.85 13.02
N GLN A 13 -11.23 -8.93 12.20
CA GLN A 13 -11.47 -9.18 10.78
C GLN A 13 -10.17 -9.53 10.02
N LEU A 14 -9.07 -8.80 10.27
CA LEU A 14 -7.77 -9.10 9.65
C LEU A 14 -7.18 -10.41 10.19
N LEU A 15 -7.30 -10.66 11.49
CA LEU A 15 -6.86 -11.92 12.10
C LEU A 15 -7.61 -13.12 11.51
N LYS A 16 -8.91 -13.01 11.32
CA LYS A 16 -9.73 -14.05 10.65
C LYS A 16 -9.25 -14.28 9.22
N ARG A 17 -9.00 -13.21 8.44
CA ARG A 17 -8.51 -13.33 7.07
C ARG A 17 -7.12 -13.97 6.99
N LEU A 18 -6.21 -13.62 7.90
CA LEU A 18 -4.89 -14.27 7.99
C LEU A 18 -5.04 -15.77 8.27
N ALA A 19 -5.93 -16.16 9.19
CA ALA A 19 -6.20 -17.57 9.49
C ALA A 19 -6.78 -18.34 8.27
N GLU A 20 -7.74 -17.75 7.55
CA GLU A 20 -8.30 -18.30 6.31
C GLU A 20 -7.23 -18.51 5.24
N LEU A 21 -6.24 -17.61 5.15
CA LEU A 21 -5.10 -17.69 4.26
C LEU A 21 -3.97 -18.60 4.77
N LYS A 22 -4.17 -19.25 5.94
CA LYS A 22 -3.17 -20.11 6.63
C LYS A 22 -1.87 -19.37 6.97
N ILE A 23 -1.97 -18.08 7.25
CA ILE A 23 -0.86 -17.22 7.68
C ILE A 23 -0.97 -17.07 9.20
N SER A 24 -0.32 -17.97 9.94
CA SER A 24 -0.45 -18.05 11.41
C SER A 24 0.71 -17.39 12.16
N THR A 25 1.91 -17.39 11.57
CA THR A 25 3.11 -16.93 12.24
C THR A 25 3.72 -15.75 11.48
N PRO A 26 3.94 -14.59 12.14
CA PRO A 26 4.57 -13.46 11.51
C PRO A 26 6.06 -13.72 11.23
N THR A 27 6.52 -13.22 10.10
CA THR A 27 7.95 -13.26 9.71
C THR A 27 8.76 -12.23 10.50
N ALA A 28 10.11 -12.32 10.43
CA ALA A 28 10.99 -11.40 11.14
C ALA A 28 10.74 -9.93 10.78
N ILE A 29 10.49 -9.61 9.50
CA ILE A 29 10.20 -8.23 9.06
C ILE A 29 8.83 -7.77 9.56
N GLN A 30 7.83 -8.65 9.57
CA GLN A 30 6.49 -8.35 10.08
C GLN A 30 6.52 -8.08 11.59
N ASN A 31 7.26 -8.89 12.36
CA ASN A 31 7.46 -8.70 13.80
C ASN A 31 8.11 -7.34 14.14
N LYS A 32 8.97 -6.83 13.26
CA LYS A 32 9.64 -5.54 13.45
C LYS A 32 8.77 -4.36 13.02
N ILE A 33 8.16 -4.43 11.85
CA ILE A 33 7.49 -3.29 11.21
C ILE A 33 6.07 -3.08 11.74
N ILE A 34 5.26 -4.15 11.86
CA ILE A 34 3.85 -3.99 12.21
C ILE A 34 3.64 -3.25 13.54
N PRO A 35 4.29 -3.63 14.66
CA PRO A 35 4.08 -2.93 15.93
C PRO A 35 4.52 -1.46 15.88
N GLN A 36 5.60 -1.14 15.15
CA GLN A 36 6.07 0.24 15.00
C GLN A 36 5.10 1.08 14.16
N ALA A 37 4.61 0.53 13.05
CA ALA A 37 3.65 1.21 12.17
C ALA A 37 2.27 1.37 12.82
N MET A 38 1.93 0.53 13.81
CA MET A 38 0.70 0.63 14.59
C MET A 38 0.80 1.59 15.78
N HIS A 39 2.00 2.14 16.04
CA HIS A 39 2.22 3.07 17.16
C HIS A 39 1.44 4.38 16.94
N THR A 40 0.98 5.00 18.01
CA THR A 40 0.16 6.23 17.97
C THR A 40 0.83 7.41 17.27
N ARG A 41 2.15 7.51 17.29
CA ARG A 41 2.92 8.57 16.60
C ARG A 41 3.16 8.30 15.11
N GLN A 42 2.89 7.08 14.64
CA GLN A 42 3.06 6.63 13.24
C GLN A 42 4.34 7.20 12.58
N PRO A 43 5.54 6.82 13.06
CA PRO A 43 6.78 7.33 12.50
C PRO A 43 6.97 6.83 11.06
N ASP A 44 7.71 7.58 10.25
CA ASP A 44 8.19 7.09 8.96
C ASP A 44 9.11 5.88 9.18
N LEU A 45 8.87 4.81 8.44
CA LEU A 45 9.58 3.54 8.61
C LEU A 45 10.29 3.13 7.33
N ILE A 46 11.53 2.71 7.45
CA ILE A 46 12.30 2.09 6.38
C ILE A 46 12.52 0.63 6.75
N GLY A 47 11.97 -0.28 5.95
CA GLY A 47 12.10 -1.72 6.14
C GLY A 47 12.92 -2.37 5.03
N CYS A 48 14.12 -2.87 5.35
CA CYS A 48 14.95 -3.62 4.42
C CYS A 48 14.82 -5.12 4.70
N ALA A 49 14.41 -5.88 3.70
CA ALA A 49 14.35 -7.33 3.76
C ALA A 49 14.36 -7.95 2.34
N PRO A 50 14.90 -9.16 2.15
CA PRO A 50 14.87 -9.85 0.86
C PRO A 50 13.46 -10.04 0.30
N THR A 51 13.34 -10.32 -0.99
CA THR A 51 12.07 -10.72 -1.61
C THR A 51 11.57 -12.04 -1.00
N GLY A 52 10.24 -12.21 -0.91
CA GLY A 52 9.64 -13.42 -0.34
C GLY A 52 9.60 -13.49 1.19
N THR A 53 10.09 -12.48 1.91
CA THR A 53 10.11 -12.45 3.38
C THR A 53 8.81 -11.91 4.01
N GLY A 54 7.79 -11.57 3.20
CA GLY A 54 6.51 -11.10 3.70
C GLY A 54 6.40 -9.58 3.87
N LYS A 55 7.22 -8.78 3.16
CA LYS A 55 7.17 -7.30 3.18
C LYS A 55 5.77 -6.76 2.89
N THR A 56 5.05 -7.33 1.92
CA THR A 56 3.71 -6.86 1.56
C THR A 56 2.75 -6.89 2.75
N LEU A 57 2.79 -7.91 3.59
CA LEU A 57 1.99 -7.95 4.81
C LEU A 57 2.55 -7.02 5.89
N ALA A 58 3.86 -6.82 5.94
CA ALA A 58 4.49 -5.95 6.93
C ALA A 58 4.00 -4.50 6.81
N PHE A 59 3.82 -3.97 5.58
CA PHE A 59 3.22 -2.65 5.37
C PHE A 59 1.70 -2.71 5.16
N GLY A 60 1.19 -3.79 4.57
CA GLY A 60 -0.22 -3.91 4.19
C GLY A 60 -1.17 -4.01 5.38
N LEU A 61 -0.78 -4.73 6.44
CA LEU A 61 -1.60 -4.85 7.64
C LEU A 61 -1.76 -3.51 8.37
N PRO A 62 -0.69 -2.75 8.67
CA PRO A 62 -0.82 -1.40 9.22
C PRO A 62 -1.61 -0.44 8.32
N LEU A 63 -1.37 -0.47 7.00
CA LEU A 63 -2.12 0.32 6.03
C LEU A 63 -3.62 0.05 6.11
N LEU A 64 -4.03 -1.22 6.12
CA LEU A 64 -5.45 -1.59 6.22
C LEU A 64 -6.05 -1.20 7.57
N MET A 65 -5.28 -1.29 8.66
CA MET A 65 -5.70 -0.80 9.98
C MET A 65 -5.87 0.71 9.99
N HIS A 66 -4.94 1.46 9.40
CA HIS A 66 -5.03 2.92 9.25
C HIS A 66 -6.31 3.32 8.51
N LEU A 67 -6.57 2.71 7.34
CA LEU A 67 -7.78 2.96 6.57
C LEU A 67 -9.07 2.58 7.32
N LYS A 68 -9.03 1.53 8.14
CA LYS A 68 -10.17 1.14 8.97
C LYS A 68 -10.44 2.15 10.08
N ASN A 69 -9.40 2.61 10.77
CA ASN A 69 -9.51 3.52 11.90
C ASN A 69 -9.82 4.97 11.47
N GLN A 70 -9.48 5.34 10.25
CA GLN A 70 -9.70 6.68 9.68
C GLN A 70 -10.55 6.59 8.41
N PRO A 71 -11.89 6.70 8.50
CA PRO A 71 -12.80 6.53 7.35
C PRO A 71 -12.54 7.47 6.17
N GLN A 72 -11.97 8.65 6.42
CA GLN A 72 -11.65 9.65 5.39
C GLN A 72 -10.23 9.49 4.80
N ALA A 73 -9.40 8.63 5.40
CA ALA A 73 -8.05 8.42 4.94
C ALA A 73 -8.00 7.61 3.63
N HIS A 74 -7.03 7.94 2.80
CA HIS A 74 -6.68 7.21 1.59
C HIS A 74 -5.22 6.80 1.65
N ALA A 75 -4.90 5.67 1.02
CA ALA A 75 -3.54 5.15 0.94
C ALA A 75 -3.09 5.00 -0.50
N LEU A 76 -1.81 5.29 -0.71
CA LEU A 76 -1.11 5.12 -1.97
C LEU A 76 0.05 4.14 -1.80
N VAL A 77 0.12 3.13 -2.64
CA VAL A 77 1.24 2.19 -2.74
C VAL A 77 1.88 2.32 -4.11
N ILE A 78 3.14 2.69 -4.15
CA ILE A 78 3.90 2.85 -5.39
C ILE A 78 4.91 1.71 -5.49
N VAL A 79 4.95 1.06 -6.64
CA VAL A 79 5.83 -0.06 -6.93
C VAL A 79 6.45 0.08 -8.34
N PRO A 80 7.63 -0.51 -8.60
CA PRO A 80 8.34 -0.30 -9.86
C PRO A 80 7.69 -0.92 -11.10
N THR A 81 6.97 -2.04 -10.95
CA THR A 81 6.47 -2.81 -12.09
C THR A 81 4.97 -3.07 -12.03
N ARG A 82 4.37 -3.30 -13.21
CA ARG A 82 2.94 -3.61 -13.36
C ARG A 82 2.57 -4.92 -12.69
N GLU A 83 3.42 -5.91 -12.81
CA GLU A 83 3.27 -7.25 -12.26
C GLU A 83 3.26 -7.19 -10.73
N LEU A 84 4.20 -6.45 -10.14
CA LEU A 84 4.27 -6.25 -8.71
C LEU A 84 3.05 -5.49 -8.18
N ALA A 85 2.60 -4.44 -8.90
CA ALA A 85 1.39 -3.69 -8.53
C ALA A 85 0.15 -4.60 -8.49
N ALA A 86 -0.03 -5.44 -9.50
CA ALA A 86 -1.13 -6.40 -9.54
C ALA A 86 -1.04 -7.44 -8.40
N GLN A 87 0.16 -7.94 -8.12
CA GLN A 87 0.41 -8.89 -7.05
C GLN A 87 0.12 -8.28 -5.67
N VAL A 88 0.65 -7.09 -5.39
CA VAL A 88 0.42 -6.36 -4.14
C VAL A 88 -1.07 -6.10 -3.94
N LEU A 89 -1.75 -5.55 -4.97
CA LEU A 89 -3.18 -5.27 -4.86
C LEU A 89 -4.00 -6.54 -4.64
N LYS A 90 -3.68 -7.65 -5.33
CA LYS A 90 -4.34 -8.93 -5.14
C LYS A 90 -4.20 -9.42 -3.69
N GLN A 91 -3.01 -9.30 -3.11
CA GLN A 91 -2.76 -9.69 -1.72
C GLN A 91 -3.52 -8.81 -0.73
N LEU A 92 -3.54 -7.48 -0.92
CA LEU A 92 -4.30 -6.57 -0.06
C LEU A 92 -5.82 -6.80 -0.16
N ARG A 93 -6.34 -7.11 -1.36
CA ARG A 93 -7.74 -7.48 -1.57
C ARG A 93 -8.13 -8.79 -0.91
N SER A 94 -7.21 -9.74 -0.75
CA SER A 94 -7.51 -10.98 -0.02
C SER A 94 -7.72 -10.75 1.49
N LEU A 95 -7.20 -9.64 2.01
CA LEU A 95 -7.32 -9.25 3.42
C LEU A 95 -8.49 -8.31 3.69
N SER A 96 -8.91 -7.53 2.69
CA SER A 96 -9.93 -6.49 2.87
C SER A 96 -10.73 -6.26 1.59
N SER A 97 -12.02 -5.99 1.75
CA SER A 97 -12.95 -5.62 0.67
C SER A 97 -12.99 -4.10 0.38
N LEU A 98 -12.05 -3.33 0.90
CA LEU A 98 -12.00 -1.88 0.66
C LEU A 98 -11.95 -1.55 -0.83
N PRO A 99 -12.70 -0.53 -1.30
CA PRO A 99 -12.61 -0.05 -2.67
C PRO A 99 -11.17 0.32 -3.01
N SER A 100 -10.68 -0.26 -4.09
CA SER A 100 -9.27 -0.12 -4.49
C SER A 100 -9.10 -0.02 -5.99
N ALA A 101 -8.09 0.72 -6.44
CA ALA A 101 -7.74 0.89 -7.85
C ALA A 101 -6.31 0.43 -8.15
N LEU A 102 -6.14 -0.13 -9.37
CA LEU A 102 -4.85 -0.49 -9.95
C LEU A 102 -4.51 0.49 -11.07
N LEU A 103 -3.45 1.27 -10.90
CA LEU A 103 -3.02 2.27 -11.87
C LEU A 103 -1.67 1.87 -12.48
N ILE A 104 -1.72 1.21 -13.64
CA ILE A 104 -0.54 0.66 -14.32
C ILE A 104 -0.54 0.98 -15.81
N GLY A 105 0.63 1.10 -16.40
CA GLY A 105 0.78 1.20 -17.85
C GLY A 105 0.31 -0.07 -18.55
N GLY A 106 -0.02 0.02 -19.85
CA GLY A 106 -0.45 -1.13 -20.65
C GLY A 106 -1.90 -1.55 -20.46
N GLU A 107 -2.61 -1.05 -19.44
CA GLU A 107 -4.06 -1.16 -19.33
C GLU A 107 -4.77 0.07 -19.92
N ALA A 108 -5.98 -0.15 -20.46
CA ALA A 108 -6.81 0.92 -21.00
C ALA A 108 -7.14 1.97 -19.94
N MET A 109 -6.96 3.25 -20.27
CA MET A 109 -7.26 4.38 -19.38
C MET A 109 -8.73 4.34 -18.90
N SER A 110 -9.66 4.02 -19.80
CA SER A 110 -11.09 3.91 -19.47
C SER A 110 -11.41 2.88 -18.39
N LYS A 111 -10.63 1.79 -18.31
CA LYS A 111 -10.79 0.77 -17.25
C LYS A 111 -10.34 1.34 -15.89
N GLN A 112 -9.27 2.13 -15.88
CA GLN A 112 -8.76 2.74 -14.65
C GLN A 112 -9.66 3.89 -14.19
N LEU A 113 -10.19 4.70 -15.11
CA LEU A 113 -11.19 5.73 -14.78
C LEU A 113 -12.41 5.12 -14.08
N ARG A 114 -12.96 4.01 -14.60
CA ARG A 114 -14.07 3.29 -13.93
C ARG A 114 -13.73 2.76 -12.54
N GLN A 115 -12.45 2.52 -12.24
CA GLN A 115 -12.03 2.17 -10.89
C GLN A 115 -11.97 3.41 -9.99
N LEU A 116 -11.48 4.53 -10.51
CA LEU A 116 -11.39 5.81 -9.80
C LEU A 116 -12.78 6.40 -9.52
N ASP A 117 -13.75 6.25 -10.42
CA ASP A 117 -15.14 6.68 -10.24
C ASP A 117 -15.82 6.03 -9.02
N LYS A 118 -15.31 4.89 -8.57
CA LYS A 118 -15.79 4.22 -7.35
C LYS A 118 -15.19 4.78 -6.06
N SER A 119 -14.49 5.91 -6.14
CA SER A 119 -13.84 6.56 -5.00
C SER A 119 -12.97 5.60 -4.17
N PRO A 120 -11.97 4.95 -4.78
CA PRO A 120 -11.13 3.98 -4.08
C PRO A 120 -10.32 4.65 -2.98
N ARG A 121 -10.29 4.01 -1.81
CA ARG A 121 -9.49 4.47 -0.67
C ARG A 121 -8.06 3.90 -0.67
N LEU A 122 -7.83 2.87 -1.48
CA LEU A 122 -6.52 2.25 -1.68
C LEU A 122 -6.16 2.30 -3.16
N ILE A 123 -5.04 2.92 -3.47
CA ILE A 123 -4.49 2.97 -4.82
C ILE A 123 -3.15 2.26 -4.82
N VAL A 124 -2.98 1.33 -5.76
CA VAL A 124 -1.69 0.67 -6.01
C VAL A 124 -1.32 0.94 -7.47
N GLY A 125 -0.09 1.37 -7.72
CA GLY A 125 0.30 1.67 -9.09
C GLY A 125 1.78 1.88 -9.33
N THR A 126 2.12 2.12 -10.60
CA THR A 126 3.47 2.46 -11.03
C THR A 126 3.62 3.98 -11.17
N PRO A 127 4.82 4.55 -10.90
CA PRO A 127 5.03 5.99 -10.86
C PRO A 127 4.55 6.73 -12.11
N GLY A 128 4.88 6.22 -13.30
CA GLY A 128 4.51 6.86 -14.57
C GLY A 128 3.00 6.96 -14.78
N ARG A 129 2.23 5.90 -14.47
CA ARG A 129 0.77 5.90 -14.65
C ARG A 129 0.05 6.75 -13.60
N ILE A 130 0.57 6.80 -12.37
CA ILE A 130 0.05 7.70 -11.34
C ILE A 130 0.21 9.16 -11.79
N ASN A 131 1.40 9.55 -12.28
CA ASN A 131 1.63 10.89 -12.83
C ASN A 131 0.71 11.20 -14.02
N ASP A 132 0.51 10.26 -14.94
CA ASP A 132 -0.39 10.43 -16.09
C ASP A 132 -1.84 10.76 -15.62
N HIS A 133 -2.33 10.10 -14.58
CA HIS A 133 -3.64 10.42 -13.98
C HIS A 133 -3.65 11.77 -13.25
N LEU A 134 -2.56 12.15 -12.56
CA LEU A 134 -2.44 13.45 -11.90
C LEU A 134 -2.41 14.60 -12.91
N GLU A 135 -1.62 14.48 -13.98
CA GLU A 135 -1.53 15.46 -15.07
C GLU A 135 -2.89 15.65 -15.79
N ARG A 136 -3.63 14.56 -16.00
CA ARG A 136 -4.99 14.57 -16.57
C ARG A 136 -6.05 15.02 -15.58
N LYS A 137 -5.69 15.29 -14.32
CA LYS A 137 -6.64 15.65 -13.25
C LYS A 137 -7.75 14.61 -13.01
N THR A 138 -7.49 13.36 -13.37
CA THR A 138 -8.40 12.22 -13.14
C THR A 138 -8.15 11.52 -11.80
N LEU A 139 -7.08 11.91 -11.09
CA LEU A 139 -6.73 11.48 -9.76
C LEU A 139 -6.42 12.69 -8.90
N SER A 140 -6.90 12.69 -7.66
CA SER A 140 -6.48 13.62 -6.61
C SER A 140 -5.92 12.83 -5.43
N LEU A 141 -4.77 13.22 -4.92
CA LEU A 141 -4.11 12.59 -3.77
C LEU A 141 -4.25 13.44 -2.48
N LYS A 142 -5.05 14.49 -2.50
CA LYS A 142 -5.22 15.41 -1.35
C LYS A 142 -5.74 14.75 -0.07
N SER A 143 -6.44 13.63 -0.19
CA SER A 143 -6.91 12.84 0.96
C SER A 143 -5.96 11.68 1.31
N SER A 144 -4.89 11.49 0.53
CA SER A 144 -3.94 10.39 0.74
C SER A 144 -2.93 10.80 1.81
N ASN A 145 -3.04 10.17 2.96
CA ASN A 145 -2.18 10.41 4.13
C ASN A 145 -1.38 9.17 4.57
N PHE A 146 -1.38 8.12 3.76
CA PHE A 146 -0.56 6.94 3.97
C PHE A 146 0.14 6.57 2.65
N LEU A 147 1.48 6.60 2.66
CA LEU A 147 2.30 6.29 1.50
C LEU A 147 3.14 5.04 1.77
N VAL A 148 3.19 4.16 0.79
CA VAL A 148 4.16 3.05 0.73
C VAL A 148 4.95 3.14 -0.56
N LEU A 149 6.26 3.08 -0.44
CA LEU A 149 7.19 2.89 -1.55
C LEU A 149 7.81 1.49 -1.40
N ASP A 150 7.38 0.53 -2.21
CA ASP A 150 7.94 -0.82 -2.18
C ASP A 150 8.96 -1.02 -3.31
N GLU A 151 10.04 -1.74 -3.04
CA GLU A 151 11.21 -1.87 -3.93
C GLU A 151 11.78 -0.50 -4.37
N THR A 152 11.98 0.41 -3.41
CA THR A 152 12.44 1.77 -3.67
C THR A 152 13.79 1.82 -4.37
N ASP A 153 14.73 0.95 -4.00
CA ASP A 153 16.02 0.75 -4.65
C ASP A 153 15.85 0.50 -6.15
N ARG A 154 14.99 -0.44 -6.51
CA ARG A 154 14.68 -0.75 -7.90
C ARG A 154 14.00 0.41 -8.64
N MET A 155 13.15 1.18 -7.96
CA MET A 155 12.56 2.38 -8.56
C MET A 155 13.61 3.45 -8.87
N LEU A 156 14.62 3.61 -8.01
CA LEU A 156 15.74 4.52 -8.23
C LEU A 156 16.60 4.05 -9.42
N ASP A 157 16.94 2.77 -9.48
CA ASP A 157 17.71 2.17 -10.59
C ASP A 157 17.00 2.32 -11.94
N LEU A 158 15.67 2.25 -11.96
CA LEU A 158 14.83 2.45 -13.14
C LEU A 158 14.60 3.93 -13.49
N GLY A 159 15.16 4.88 -12.72
CA GLY A 159 15.08 6.30 -12.99
C GLY A 159 13.75 6.96 -12.63
N PHE A 160 12.95 6.35 -11.72
CA PHE A 160 11.65 6.89 -11.31
C PHE A 160 11.71 8.01 -10.26
N SER A 161 12.89 8.47 -9.86
CA SER A 161 13.06 9.54 -8.86
C SER A 161 12.24 10.79 -9.19
N VAL A 162 12.28 11.23 -10.46
CA VAL A 162 11.55 12.43 -10.91
C VAL A 162 10.04 12.24 -10.77
N GLN A 163 9.53 11.06 -11.16
CA GLN A 163 8.11 10.75 -11.07
C GLN A 163 7.63 10.69 -9.62
N ILE A 164 8.40 10.06 -8.72
CA ILE A 164 8.08 9.96 -7.30
C ILE A 164 8.07 11.36 -6.66
N ASN A 165 9.08 12.19 -6.96
CA ASN A 165 9.17 13.55 -6.46
C ASN A 165 8.05 14.47 -6.96
N ARG A 166 7.36 14.14 -8.05
CA ARG A 166 6.14 14.85 -8.50
C ARG A 166 4.88 14.37 -7.78
N ILE A 167 4.84 13.10 -7.35
CA ILE A 167 3.67 12.49 -6.70
C ILE A 167 3.56 12.94 -5.25
N ILE A 168 4.67 12.83 -4.47
CA ILE A 168 4.66 13.06 -3.02
C ILE A 168 4.07 14.44 -2.63
N PRO A 169 4.43 15.56 -3.27
CA PRO A 169 3.87 16.87 -2.95
C PRO A 169 2.37 17.04 -3.24
N GLN A 170 1.76 16.12 -3.99
CA GLN A 170 0.32 16.13 -4.27
C GLN A 170 -0.52 15.45 -3.18
N MET A 171 0.13 14.78 -2.24
CA MET A 171 -0.50 14.13 -1.10
C MET A 171 -0.83 15.13 0.00
N HIS A 172 -1.67 14.70 0.95
CA HIS A 172 -1.98 15.50 2.14
C HIS A 172 -0.69 15.80 2.92
N PRO A 173 -0.37 17.06 3.23
CA PRO A 173 0.76 17.37 4.12
C PRO A 173 0.50 16.74 5.49
N GLN A 174 1.50 16.03 5.99
CA GLN A 174 1.47 15.47 7.35
C GLN A 174 1.81 16.52 8.39
#